data_b4508cb3d860506fe2d3840248b8035f
#
_entry.id   b4508cb3d860506fe2d3840248b8035f
#
_cell.length_a   1.000
_cell.length_b   1.000
_cell.length_c   1.000
_cell.angle_alpha   90.00
_cell.angle_beta   90.00
_cell.angle_gamma   90.00
#
_symmetry.space_group_name_H-M   'P 1'
#
loop_
_entity.id
_entity.type
_entity.pdbx_description
1 polymer ?
#
loop_
_entity_poly.entity_id
_entity_poly.type
_entity_poly.pdbx_seq_one_letter_code
_entity_poly.pdbx_strand_id
1 'polypeptide(L)' 'MVFEKIKEILVDQLDVEEEKVTMEASITEHLGADSLDVADIVMSIEEEFDVEVPDDQLQNIKLVGDIVKYIEENAE' A
#
# COMPACT_ATOMS: atom_id res chain seq x y z
N MET A 1 4.00 6.21 -12.26
CA MET A 1 3.17 6.89 -11.26
C MET A 1 3.09 6.06 -9.99
N VAL A 2 2.94 6.73 -8.87
CA VAL A 2 2.95 6.07 -7.56
C VAL A 2 1.85 5.02 -7.43
N PHE A 3 0.64 5.37 -7.80
CA PHE A 3 -0.49 4.46 -7.67
C PHE A 3 -0.27 3.17 -8.45
N GLU A 4 0.24 3.26 -9.66
CA GLU A 4 0.46 2.06 -10.49
C GLU A 4 1.50 1.14 -9.88
N LYS A 5 2.55 1.69 -9.32
CA LYS A 5 3.58 0.89 -8.64
C LYS A 5 3.01 0.20 -7.41
N ILE A 6 2.25 0.93 -6.63
CA ILE A 6 1.63 0.38 -5.44
C ILE A 6 0.64 -0.73 -5.83
N LYS A 7 -0.13 -0.50 -6.89
CA LYS A 7 -1.05 -1.52 -7.39
C LYS A 7 -0.31 -2.80 -7.78
N GLU A 8 0.81 -2.68 -8.48
CA GLU A 8 1.60 -3.85 -8.84
C GLU A 8 2.09 -4.61 -7.61
N ILE A 9 2.53 -3.90 -6.60
CA ILE A 9 2.99 -4.51 -5.36
C ILE A 9 1.85 -5.26 -4.68
N LEU A 10 0.69 -4.64 -4.61
CA LEU A 10 -0.48 -5.25 -3.97
C LEU A 10 -0.95 -6.49 -4.71
N VAL A 11 -1.01 -6.42 -6.03
CA VAL A 11 -1.39 -7.54 -6.85
C VAL A 11 -0.44 -8.71 -6.66
N ASP A 12 0.85 -8.42 -6.63
CA ASP A 12 1.88 -9.44 -6.49
C ASP A 12 1.85 -10.08 -5.10
N GLN A 13 1.71 -9.29 -4.06
CA GLN A 13 1.79 -9.80 -2.70
C GLN A 13 0.50 -10.42 -2.19
N LEU A 14 -0.63 -9.89 -2.60
CA LEU A 14 -1.93 -10.37 -2.13
C LEU A 14 -2.63 -11.28 -3.12
N ASP A 15 -2.06 -11.42 -4.32
CA ASP A 15 -2.65 -12.25 -5.37
C ASP A 15 -4.09 -11.85 -5.67
N VAL A 16 -4.32 -10.54 -5.77
CA VAL A 16 -5.65 -9.99 -6.09
C VAL A 16 -5.65 -9.45 -7.51
N GLU A 17 -6.84 -9.26 -8.06
CA GLU A 17 -6.97 -8.73 -9.41
C GLU A 17 -6.71 -7.24 -9.42
N GLU A 18 -6.09 -6.75 -10.47
CA GLU A 18 -5.79 -5.33 -10.63
C GLU A 18 -7.05 -4.46 -10.51
N GLU A 19 -8.14 -4.97 -11.01
CA GLU A 19 -9.42 -4.24 -11.00
C GLU A 19 -9.93 -3.93 -9.61
N LYS A 20 -9.51 -4.73 -8.63
CA LYS A 20 -9.93 -4.54 -7.25
C LYS A 20 -9.07 -3.52 -6.52
N VAL A 21 -7.91 -3.18 -7.08
CA VAL A 21 -7.00 -2.23 -6.46
C VAL A 21 -7.33 -0.83 -6.94
N THR A 22 -8.11 -0.11 -6.15
CA THR A 22 -8.49 1.27 -6.44
C THR A 22 -8.07 2.15 -5.26
N MET A 23 -8.09 3.45 -5.46
CA MET A 23 -7.72 4.38 -4.39
C MET A 23 -8.64 4.24 -3.17
N GLU A 24 -9.87 3.85 -3.39
CA GLU A 24 -10.86 3.72 -2.33
C GLU A 24 -10.92 2.32 -1.72
N ALA A 25 -10.20 1.37 -2.29
CA ALA A 25 -10.22 0.00 -1.79
C ALA A 25 -9.58 -0.09 -0.42
N SER A 26 -10.25 -0.79 0.50
CA SER A 26 -9.67 -1.06 1.81
C SER A 26 -8.72 -2.24 1.70
N ILE A 27 -7.50 -2.08 2.18
CA ILE A 27 -6.48 -3.11 2.08
C ILE A 27 -6.92 -4.36 2.85
N THR A 28 -7.52 -4.18 4.01
CA THR A 28 -7.93 -5.30 4.84
C THR A 28 -9.29 -5.86 4.45
N GLU A 29 -10.26 -5.01 4.14
CA GLU A 29 -11.63 -5.45 3.86
C GLU A 29 -11.84 -5.88 2.42
N HIS A 30 -11.29 -5.15 1.48
CA HIS A 30 -11.50 -5.43 0.05
C HIS A 30 -10.43 -6.35 -0.52
N LEU A 31 -9.20 -6.22 -0.05
CA LEU A 31 -8.08 -6.99 -0.57
C LEU A 31 -7.69 -8.16 0.32
N GLY A 32 -8.27 -8.24 1.51
CA GLY A 32 -8.09 -9.38 2.39
C GLY A 32 -6.76 -9.48 3.12
N ALA A 33 -6.02 -8.38 3.20
CA ALA A 33 -4.73 -8.38 3.90
C ALA A 33 -4.94 -8.30 5.41
N ASP A 34 -4.17 -9.07 6.15
CA ASP A 34 -4.15 -8.94 7.61
C ASP A 34 -2.98 -8.03 8.02
N SER A 35 -2.74 -7.86 9.30
CA SER A 35 -1.71 -6.92 9.76
C SER A 35 -0.30 -7.33 9.34
N LEU A 36 -0.02 -8.61 9.22
CA LEU A 36 1.27 -9.08 8.73
C LEU A 36 1.42 -8.79 7.25
N ASP A 37 0.38 -8.98 6.49
CA ASP A 37 0.37 -8.68 5.06
C ASP A 37 0.58 -7.18 4.83
N VAL A 38 -0.09 -6.35 5.62
CA VAL A 38 0.06 -4.90 5.52
C VAL A 38 1.51 -4.49 5.80
N ALA A 39 2.12 -5.07 6.83
CA ALA A 39 3.51 -4.77 7.17
C ALA A 39 4.45 -5.16 6.02
N ASP A 40 4.25 -6.33 5.44
CA ASP A 40 5.07 -6.79 4.31
C ASP A 40 4.91 -5.88 3.09
N ILE A 41 3.68 -5.48 2.81
CA ILE A 41 3.39 -4.58 1.70
C ILE A 41 4.10 -3.24 1.89
N VAL A 42 3.99 -2.70 3.10
CA VAL A 42 4.63 -1.41 3.42
C VAL A 42 6.14 -1.53 3.28
N MET A 43 6.74 -2.62 3.75
CA MET A 43 8.17 -2.82 3.59
C MET A 43 8.59 -2.83 2.12
N SER A 44 7.82 -3.49 1.28
CA SER A 44 8.09 -3.52 -0.16
C SER A 44 8.00 -2.12 -0.76
N ILE A 45 7.01 -1.36 -0.33
CA ILE A 45 6.83 0.01 -0.79
C ILE A 45 7.98 0.89 -0.34
N GLU A 46 8.42 0.73 0.89
CA GLU A 46 9.56 1.49 1.41
C GLU A 46 10.81 1.25 0.57
N GLU A 47 11.04 0.02 0.18
CA GLU A 47 12.19 -0.33 -0.65
C GLU A 47 12.06 0.21 -2.07
N GLU A 48 10.86 0.13 -2.62
CA GLU A 48 10.62 0.57 -4.00
C GLU A 48 10.77 2.08 -4.15
N PHE A 49 10.29 2.83 -3.18
CA PHE A 49 10.28 4.30 -3.25
C PHE A 49 11.34 4.96 -2.37
N ASP A 50 12.11 4.18 -1.66
CA ASP A 50 13.18 4.66 -0.76
C ASP A 50 12.62 5.67 0.26
N VAL A 51 11.55 5.27 0.93
CA VAL A 51 10.91 6.08 1.98
C VAL A 51 10.77 5.25 3.24
N GLU A 52 10.51 5.91 4.36
CA GLU A 52 10.24 5.26 5.64
C GLU A 52 8.81 5.53 6.06
N VAL A 53 8.12 4.49 6.52
CA VAL A 53 6.77 4.63 7.06
C VAL A 53 6.82 4.22 8.53
N PRO A 54 6.79 5.19 9.45
CA PRO A 54 6.80 4.86 10.90
C PRO A 54 5.54 4.11 11.31
N ASP A 55 5.62 3.40 12.41
CA ASP A 55 4.50 2.62 12.92
C ASP A 55 3.25 3.47 13.15
N ASP A 56 3.42 4.71 13.61
CA ASP A 56 2.29 5.62 13.82
C ASP A 56 1.53 5.87 12.53
N GLN A 57 2.25 6.03 11.44
CA GLN A 57 1.63 6.26 10.13
C GLN A 57 1.00 5.00 9.60
N LEU A 58 1.60 3.86 9.91
CA LEU A 58 1.10 2.57 9.49
C LEU A 58 -0.32 2.35 10.01
N GLN A 59 -0.59 2.77 11.22
CA GLN A 59 -1.91 2.64 11.83
C GLN A 59 -2.98 3.48 11.12
N ASN A 60 -2.56 4.51 10.43
CA ASN A 60 -3.47 5.40 9.70
C ASN A 60 -3.73 4.92 8.27
N ILE A 61 -2.97 3.94 7.81
CA ILE A 61 -3.12 3.42 6.45
C ILE A 61 -4.19 2.34 6.43
N LYS A 62 -5.32 2.65 5.83
CA LYS A 62 -6.44 1.72 5.71
C LYS A 62 -6.83 1.49 4.26
N LEU A 63 -6.71 2.51 3.44
CA LEU A 63 -7.08 2.44 2.02
C LEU A 63 -5.83 2.49 1.16
N VAL A 64 -5.94 1.98 -0.05
CA VAL A 64 -4.85 2.09 -1.02
C VAL A 64 -4.47 3.55 -1.22
N GLY A 65 -5.45 4.42 -1.29
CA GLY A 65 -5.21 5.87 -1.44
C GLY A 65 -4.40 6.48 -0.31
N ASP A 66 -4.53 5.94 0.90
CA ASP A 66 -3.76 6.42 2.04
C ASP A 66 -2.27 6.19 1.82
N ILE A 67 -1.92 5.03 1.28
CA ILE A 67 -0.53 4.71 0.96
C ILE A 67 -0.03 5.62 -0.16
N VAL A 68 -0.82 5.76 -1.20
CA VAL A 68 -0.46 6.58 -2.35
C VAL A 68 -0.20 8.01 -1.90
N LYS A 69 -1.09 8.55 -1.11
CA LYS A 69 -0.96 9.91 -0.62
C LYS A 69 0.29 10.09 0.23
N TYR A 70 0.55 9.14 1.11
CA TYR A 70 1.73 9.22 1.98
C TYR A 70 3.01 9.22 1.14
N ILE A 71 3.09 8.35 0.15
CA ILE A 71 4.26 8.25 -0.70
C ILE A 71 4.44 9.53 -1.53
N GLU A 72 3.36 10.05 -2.07
CA GLU A 72 3.42 11.28 -2.86
C GLU A 72 3.90 12.48 -2.04
N GLU A 73 3.58 12.49 -0.76
CA GLU A 73 4.00 13.58 0.13
C GLU A 73 5.43 13.42 0.63
N ASN A 74 5.95 12.21 0.67
CA ASN A 74 7.24 11.92 1.31
C ASN A 74 8.33 11.42 0.38
N ALA A 75 7.97 10.88 -0.77
CA ALA A 75 8.95 10.43 -1.77
C ALA A 75 9.18 11.50 -2.80
N GLU A 76 10.36 11.53 -3.34
CA GLU A 76 10.68 12.51 -4.38
C GLU A 76 10.88 11.86 -5.73
#